data_0e77a7fd5c9cd4db9a8c06818e8cfa5e
#
_entry.id   0e77a7fd5c9cd4db9a8c06818e8cfa5e
#
_cell.length_a   1.000
_cell.length_b   1.000
_cell.length_c   1.000
_cell.angle_alpha   90.00
_cell.angle_beta   90.00
_cell.angle_gamma   90.00
#
_symmetry.space_group_name_H-M   'P 1'
#
loop_
_entity.id
_entity.type
_entity.pdbx_description
1 polymer ?
#
loop_
_entity_poly.entity_id
_entity_poly.type
_entity_poly.pdbx_seq_one_letter_code
_entity_poly.pdbx_strand_id
1 'polypeptide(L)'
;MKKLLTLALAAVLALSLVACGGSGSIKDGTYTAQYKEPSHDWTEYLSVTYKDGVITDVDFDAKDANGNLKSEATAETYPMDPLPSEWIPQLEENVKAAGTADKIEAVAGATSSSESVKVLMAAVEKQARAGNTEVVLVDNAE
;
A
#
# COMPACT_ATOMS: atom_id res chain seq x y z
N MET A 1 -5.89 -15.61 47.30
CA MET A 1 -6.80 -15.37 46.17
C MET A 1 -6.63 -14.00 45.50
N LYS A 2 -6.28 -12.99 46.24
CA LYS A 2 -6.04 -11.65 45.65
C LYS A 2 -4.71 -11.51 44.92
N LYS A 3 -3.81 -12.47 45.03
CA LYS A 3 -2.46 -12.44 44.43
C LYS A 3 -2.41 -12.93 43.00
N LEU A 4 -3.45 -13.57 42.50
CA LEU A 4 -3.52 -14.11 41.15
C LEU A 4 -3.93 -13.06 40.10
N LEU A 5 -4.58 -11.99 40.51
CA LEU A 5 -4.99 -10.92 39.58
C LEU A 5 -3.84 -9.99 39.17
N THR A 6 -2.81 -9.91 39.97
CA THR A 6 -1.66 -9.03 39.70
C THR A 6 -0.68 -9.60 38.68
N LEU A 7 -0.66 -10.92 38.52
CA LEU A 7 0.25 -11.54 37.55
C LEU A 7 -0.26 -11.43 36.09
N ALA A 8 -1.56 -11.41 35.92
CA ALA A 8 -2.14 -11.29 34.58
C ALA A 8 -1.90 -9.91 33.94
N LEU A 9 -1.85 -8.87 34.75
CA LEU A 9 -1.64 -7.51 34.28
C LEU A 9 -0.19 -7.25 33.85
N ALA A 10 0.76 -7.89 34.48
CA ALA A 10 2.17 -7.78 34.13
C ALA A 10 2.53 -8.47 32.80
N ALA A 11 1.82 -9.55 32.48
CA ALA A 11 2.03 -10.27 31.23
C ALA A 11 1.54 -9.49 29.99
N VAL A 12 0.49 -8.70 30.13
CA VAL A 12 -0.05 -7.87 29.05
C VAL A 12 0.87 -6.69 28.73
N LEU A 13 1.49 -6.13 29.74
CA LEU A 13 2.45 -5.03 29.57
C LEU A 13 3.76 -5.47 28.89
N ALA A 14 4.18 -6.71 29.13
CA ALA A 14 5.38 -7.25 28.51
C ALA A 14 5.19 -7.49 26.99
N LEU A 15 3.99 -7.87 26.57
CA LEU A 15 3.66 -8.06 25.16
C LEU A 15 3.64 -6.76 24.36
N SER A 16 3.23 -5.65 24.96
CA SER A 16 3.22 -4.36 24.29
C SER A 16 4.62 -3.80 24.06
N LEU A 17 5.58 -4.12 24.89
CA LEU A 17 6.98 -3.72 24.74
C LEU A 17 7.69 -4.47 23.61
N VAL A 18 7.34 -5.72 23.39
CA VAL A 18 7.90 -6.54 22.30
C VAL A 18 7.45 -6.01 20.93
N ALA A 19 6.23 -5.51 20.83
CA ALA A 19 5.72 -4.92 19.60
C ALA A 19 6.45 -3.64 19.19
N CYS A 20 6.98 -2.89 20.14
CA CYS A 20 7.75 -1.66 19.88
C CYS A 20 9.18 -1.92 19.40
N GLY A 21 9.74 -3.09 19.67
CA GLY A 21 11.11 -3.45 19.30
C GLY A 21 11.26 -4.14 17.95
N GLY A 22 10.16 -4.49 17.30
CA GLY A 22 10.16 -5.24 16.06
C GLY A 22 10.44 -4.38 14.82
N SER A 23 11.68 -4.02 14.56
CA SER A 23 12.07 -3.21 13.41
C SER A 23 11.85 -3.89 12.05
N GLY A 24 11.46 -5.15 11.99
CA GLY A 24 11.23 -5.91 10.77
C GLY A 24 9.80 -6.38 10.55
N SER A 25 8.96 -6.37 11.59
CA SER A 25 7.61 -6.93 11.54
C SER A 25 6.61 -5.97 10.94
N ILE A 26 5.81 -6.47 10.01
CA ILE A 26 4.64 -5.76 9.47
C ILE A 26 3.55 -5.77 10.55
N LYS A 27 3.01 -4.60 10.85
CA LYS A 27 1.91 -4.44 11.80
C LYS A 27 0.57 -4.43 11.06
N ASP A 28 -0.46 -4.95 11.71
CA ASP A 28 -1.83 -4.91 11.17
C ASP A 28 -2.27 -3.47 10.94
N GLY A 29 -2.98 -3.24 9.86
CA GLY A 29 -3.52 -1.94 9.51
C GLY A 29 -3.55 -1.70 8.01
N THR A 30 -4.09 -0.55 7.64
CA THR A 30 -4.08 -0.07 6.25
C THR A 30 -3.09 1.08 6.13
N TYR A 31 -2.18 0.96 5.18
CA TYR A 31 -1.10 1.91 4.95
C TYR A 31 -1.17 2.44 3.53
N THR A 32 -1.06 3.75 3.38
CA THR A 32 -1.20 4.42 2.10
C THR A 32 0.03 5.26 1.77
N ALA A 33 0.53 5.09 0.57
CA ALA A 33 1.54 5.93 -0.05
C ALA A 33 0.96 6.61 -1.29
N GLN A 34 1.32 7.86 -1.50
CA GLN A 34 0.82 8.66 -2.61
C GLN A 34 1.94 9.55 -3.13
N TYR A 35 2.01 9.75 -4.44
CA TYR A 35 2.91 10.73 -5.02
C TYR A 35 2.49 12.17 -4.65
N LYS A 36 3.46 13.05 -4.49
CA LYS A 36 3.22 14.47 -4.16
C LYS A 36 2.60 15.23 -5.32
N GLU A 37 3.11 14.96 -6.50
CA GLU A 37 2.74 15.68 -7.72
C GLU A 37 2.04 14.75 -8.72
N PRO A 38 1.09 15.27 -9.49
CA PRO A 38 0.49 14.49 -10.55
C PRO A 38 1.49 14.22 -11.67
N SER A 39 1.38 13.07 -12.29
CA SER A 39 2.04 12.72 -13.54
C SER A 39 0.98 12.56 -14.61
N HIS A 40 1.11 13.32 -15.72
CA HIS A 40 0.10 13.34 -16.79
C HIS A 40 -1.34 13.60 -16.26
N ASP A 41 -1.46 14.57 -15.35
CA ASP A 41 -2.72 14.97 -14.69
C ASP A 41 -3.30 13.96 -13.69
N TRP A 42 -2.58 12.88 -13.38
CA TRP A 42 -3.01 11.83 -12.46
C TRP A 42 -2.05 11.68 -11.29
N THR A 43 -2.59 11.64 -10.09
CA THR A 43 -1.81 11.37 -8.87
C THR A 43 -2.03 9.93 -8.44
N GLU A 44 -1.01 9.10 -8.58
CA GLU A 44 -1.06 7.68 -8.21
C GLU A 44 -0.93 7.50 -6.70
N TYR A 45 -1.66 6.53 -6.17
CA TYR A 45 -1.60 6.10 -4.77
C TYR A 45 -1.71 4.58 -4.66
N LEU A 46 -1.23 4.06 -3.54
CA LEU A 46 -1.34 2.65 -3.18
C LEU A 46 -1.73 2.54 -1.70
N SER A 47 -2.84 1.86 -1.42
CA SER A 47 -3.24 1.46 -0.07
C SER A 47 -3.16 -0.05 0.06
N VAL A 48 -2.51 -0.53 1.11
CA VAL A 48 -2.37 -1.96 1.39
C VAL A 48 -2.83 -2.24 2.81
N THR A 49 -3.68 -3.23 2.97
CA THR A 49 -4.14 -3.70 4.26
C THR A 49 -3.42 -4.99 4.62
N TYR A 50 -2.82 -5.00 5.80
CA TYR A 50 -2.15 -6.17 6.37
C TYR A 50 -2.93 -6.72 7.56
N LYS A 51 -3.00 -8.04 7.64
CA LYS A 51 -3.52 -8.79 8.76
C LYS A 51 -2.61 -9.99 9.03
N ASP A 52 -2.10 -10.09 10.25
CA ASP A 52 -1.18 -11.17 10.66
C ASP A 52 0.04 -11.32 9.72
N GLY A 53 0.57 -10.19 9.24
CA GLY A 53 1.73 -10.15 8.34
C GLY A 53 1.41 -10.44 6.87
N VAL A 54 0.13 -10.65 6.54
CA VAL A 54 -0.32 -10.99 5.18
C VAL A 54 -1.13 -9.85 4.59
N ILE A 55 -0.96 -9.60 3.30
CA ILE A 55 -1.78 -8.64 2.56
C ILE A 55 -3.18 -9.23 2.36
N THR A 56 -4.20 -8.54 2.85
CA THR A 56 -5.60 -8.93 2.70
C THR A 56 -6.34 -8.09 1.67
N ASP A 57 -5.89 -6.87 1.42
CA ASP A 57 -6.49 -5.96 0.45
C ASP A 57 -5.46 -5.03 -0.16
N VAL A 58 -5.65 -4.69 -1.43
CA VAL A 58 -4.82 -3.76 -2.19
C VAL A 58 -5.73 -2.84 -2.99
N ASP A 59 -5.49 -1.54 -2.87
CA ASP A 59 -6.16 -0.50 -3.67
C ASP A 59 -5.09 0.37 -4.32
N PHE A 60 -4.86 0.16 -5.60
CA PHE A 60 -4.00 0.99 -6.43
C PHE A 60 -4.85 1.71 -7.46
N ASP A 61 -4.73 3.02 -7.53
CA ASP A 61 -5.41 3.84 -8.52
C ASP A 61 -4.68 5.18 -8.70
N ALA A 62 -5.26 6.04 -9.48
CA ALA A 62 -4.82 7.42 -9.62
C ALA A 62 -6.04 8.34 -9.67
N LYS A 63 -5.88 9.55 -9.15
CA LYS A 63 -6.93 10.58 -9.13
C LYS A 63 -6.51 11.78 -9.96
N ASP A 64 -7.44 12.30 -10.73
CA ASP A 64 -7.27 13.59 -11.40
C ASP A 64 -7.58 14.77 -10.44
N ALA A 65 -7.42 15.99 -10.94
CA ALA A 65 -7.69 17.21 -10.14
C ALA A 65 -9.16 17.33 -9.68
N ASN A 66 -10.08 16.62 -10.31
CA ASN A 66 -11.49 16.62 -9.96
C ASN A 66 -11.89 15.45 -9.03
N GLY A 67 -10.94 14.56 -8.73
CA GLY A 67 -11.16 13.39 -7.89
C GLY A 67 -11.68 12.16 -8.64
N ASN A 68 -11.70 12.18 -9.97
CA ASN A 68 -12.07 11.02 -10.76
C ASN A 68 -10.98 9.95 -10.68
N LEU A 69 -11.38 8.68 -10.64
CA LEU A 69 -10.46 7.56 -10.61
C LEU A 69 -10.04 7.14 -12.02
N LYS A 70 -8.76 6.84 -12.17
CA LYS A 70 -8.20 6.38 -13.44
C LYS A 70 -8.77 5.04 -13.88
N SER A 71 -9.07 4.16 -12.91
CA SER A 71 -9.73 2.88 -13.18
C SER A 71 -11.12 3.01 -13.81
N GLU A 72 -11.77 4.17 -13.66
CA GLU A 72 -13.07 4.48 -14.24
C GLU A 72 -12.97 5.14 -15.63
N ALA A 73 -11.75 5.45 -16.08
CA ALA A 73 -11.52 6.07 -17.36
C ALA A 73 -11.88 5.12 -18.53
N THR A 74 -12.46 5.71 -19.56
CA THR A 74 -12.88 5.00 -20.77
C THR A 74 -11.93 5.29 -21.93
N ALA A 75 -12.06 4.56 -23.05
CA ALA A 75 -11.29 4.83 -24.25
C ALA A 75 -11.48 6.26 -24.80
N GLU A 76 -12.57 6.91 -24.45
CA GLU A 76 -12.86 8.30 -24.85
C GLU A 76 -12.11 9.31 -23.99
N THR A 77 -12.00 9.02 -22.68
CA THR A 77 -11.36 9.92 -21.70
C THR A 77 -9.89 9.63 -21.49
N TYR A 78 -9.47 8.41 -21.70
CA TYR A 78 -8.07 7.98 -21.58
C TYR A 78 -7.77 6.88 -22.60
N PRO A 79 -7.44 7.25 -23.84
CA PRO A 79 -7.24 6.28 -24.93
C PRO A 79 -5.91 5.53 -24.76
N MET A 80 -6.00 4.33 -24.23
CA MET A 80 -4.89 3.38 -24.15
C MET A 80 -5.40 1.95 -24.31
N ASP A 81 -4.50 1.04 -24.61
CA ASP A 81 -4.79 -0.39 -24.71
C ASP A 81 -3.66 -1.18 -24.02
N PRO A 82 -3.92 -1.95 -22.97
CA PRO A 82 -5.24 -2.14 -22.31
C PRO A 82 -5.74 -0.91 -21.56
N LEU A 83 -7.05 -0.84 -21.31
CA LEU A 83 -7.65 0.24 -20.52
C LEU A 83 -7.22 0.19 -19.05
N PRO A 84 -7.21 1.34 -18.33
CA PRO A 84 -6.93 1.34 -16.90
C PRO A 84 -7.83 0.41 -16.08
N SER A 85 -9.10 0.30 -16.44
CA SER A 85 -10.05 -0.63 -15.83
C SER A 85 -9.65 -2.11 -15.98
N GLU A 86 -8.76 -2.42 -16.92
CA GLU A 86 -8.27 -3.77 -17.16
C GLU A 86 -6.94 -4.04 -16.47
N TRP A 87 -5.97 -3.14 -16.60
CA TRP A 87 -4.63 -3.36 -16.06
C TRP A 87 -4.49 -3.01 -14.58
N ILE A 88 -5.29 -2.06 -14.04
CA ILE A 88 -5.23 -1.70 -12.61
C ILE A 88 -5.55 -2.91 -11.73
N PRO A 89 -6.66 -3.65 -11.94
CA PRO A 89 -6.92 -4.86 -11.15
C PRO A 89 -5.82 -5.93 -11.26
N GLN A 90 -5.22 -6.09 -12.43
CA GLN A 90 -4.09 -7.02 -12.60
C GLN A 90 -2.88 -6.61 -11.78
N LEU A 91 -2.60 -5.31 -11.72
CA LEU A 91 -1.48 -4.78 -10.93
C LEU A 91 -1.73 -4.97 -9.44
N GLU A 92 -2.96 -4.76 -8.97
CA GLU A 92 -3.34 -5.04 -7.57
C GLU A 92 -3.15 -6.51 -7.20
N GLU A 93 -3.54 -7.43 -8.08
CA GLU A 93 -3.31 -8.87 -7.89
C GLU A 93 -1.81 -9.19 -7.84
N ASN A 94 -1.01 -8.55 -8.69
CA ASN A 94 0.44 -8.73 -8.69
C ASN A 94 1.07 -8.23 -7.39
N VAL A 95 0.61 -7.10 -6.85
CA VAL A 95 1.04 -6.59 -5.54
C VAL A 95 0.71 -7.58 -4.44
N LYS A 96 -0.52 -8.08 -4.42
CA LYS A 96 -0.98 -9.04 -3.42
C LYS A 96 -0.21 -10.35 -3.48
N ALA A 97 0.04 -10.86 -4.68
CA ALA A 97 0.80 -12.08 -4.90
C ALA A 97 2.28 -11.94 -4.53
N ALA A 98 2.86 -10.77 -4.80
CA ALA A 98 4.27 -10.47 -4.52
C ALA A 98 4.56 -10.34 -3.03
N GLY A 99 3.72 -9.64 -2.32
CA GLY A 99 3.87 -9.34 -0.89
C GLY A 99 4.93 -8.28 -0.57
N THR A 100 5.90 -8.05 -1.45
CA THR A 100 6.98 -7.07 -1.29
C THR A 100 7.23 -6.33 -2.61
N ALA A 101 7.77 -5.11 -2.50
CA ALA A 101 8.01 -4.23 -3.64
C ALA A 101 8.88 -4.85 -4.74
N ASP A 102 9.94 -5.54 -4.35
CA ASP A 102 10.93 -6.12 -5.26
C ASP A 102 10.40 -7.31 -6.08
N LYS A 103 9.31 -7.92 -5.66
CA LYS A 103 8.71 -9.09 -6.31
C LYS A 103 7.49 -8.78 -7.16
N ILE A 104 7.07 -7.52 -7.23
CA ILE A 104 5.90 -7.13 -8.02
C ILE A 104 6.22 -7.30 -9.51
N GLU A 105 5.41 -8.10 -10.19
CA GLU A 105 5.51 -8.25 -11.63
C GLU A 105 4.82 -7.10 -12.36
N ALA A 106 5.44 -6.65 -13.44
CA ALA A 106 4.88 -5.60 -14.27
C ALA A 106 3.70 -6.12 -15.10
N VAL A 107 2.72 -5.26 -15.33
CA VAL A 107 1.61 -5.54 -16.24
C VAL A 107 1.96 -5.02 -17.63
N ALA A 108 1.80 -5.88 -18.65
CA ALA A 108 2.03 -5.50 -20.04
C ALA A 108 1.12 -4.33 -20.44
N GLY A 109 1.70 -3.31 -21.06
CA GLY A 109 0.99 -2.08 -21.44
C GLY A 109 0.87 -1.02 -20.33
N ALA A 110 1.31 -1.34 -19.10
CA ALA A 110 1.28 -0.43 -17.95
C ALA A 110 2.65 -0.36 -17.25
N THR A 111 3.73 -0.23 -17.99
CA THR A 111 5.10 -0.26 -17.47
C THR A 111 5.37 0.85 -16.48
N SER A 112 4.99 2.08 -16.80
CA SER A 112 5.20 3.23 -15.91
C SER A 112 4.50 3.07 -14.58
N SER A 113 3.23 2.66 -14.59
CA SER A 113 2.46 2.41 -13.35
C SER A 113 2.98 1.20 -12.59
N SER A 114 3.49 0.19 -13.29
CA SER A 114 4.16 -0.96 -12.65
C SER A 114 5.42 -0.56 -11.90
N GLU A 115 6.20 0.36 -12.43
CA GLU A 115 7.36 0.92 -11.74
C GLU A 115 6.94 1.83 -10.58
N SER A 116 5.94 2.68 -10.80
CA SER A 116 5.38 3.55 -9.75
C SER A 116 4.88 2.76 -8.55
N VAL A 117 4.17 1.66 -8.77
CA VAL A 117 3.64 0.85 -7.66
C VAL A 117 4.74 0.22 -6.82
N LYS A 118 5.88 -0.11 -7.39
CA LYS A 118 7.04 -0.63 -6.63
C LYS A 118 7.57 0.43 -5.66
N VAL A 119 7.67 1.66 -6.11
CA VAL A 119 8.13 2.79 -5.28
C VAL A 119 7.12 3.05 -4.16
N LEU A 120 5.83 3.10 -4.47
CA LEU A 120 4.77 3.28 -3.49
C LEU A 120 4.74 2.11 -2.49
N MET A 121 4.91 0.88 -2.96
CA MET A 121 4.93 -0.30 -2.10
C MET A 121 6.11 -0.29 -1.11
N ALA A 122 7.29 0.14 -1.53
CA ALA A 122 8.44 0.30 -0.63
C ALA A 122 8.13 1.29 0.50
N ALA A 123 7.44 2.38 0.20
CA ALA A 123 6.99 3.35 1.19
C ALA A 123 5.92 2.76 2.13
N VAL A 124 4.95 2.01 1.59
CA VAL A 124 3.94 1.28 2.37
C VAL A 124 4.59 0.30 3.34
N GLU A 125 5.54 -0.50 2.88
CA GLU A 125 6.25 -1.45 3.73
C GLU A 125 6.96 -0.78 4.89
N LYS A 126 7.61 0.35 4.64
CA LYS A 126 8.26 1.15 5.67
C LYS A 126 7.26 1.64 6.72
N GLN A 127 6.13 2.16 6.27
CA GLN A 127 5.05 2.62 7.16
C GLN A 127 4.45 1.46 7.97
N ALA A 128 4.26 0.32 7.34
CA ALA A 128 3.70 -0.88 8.00
C ALA A 128 4.63 -1.44 9.09
N ARG A 129 5.94 -1.39 8.88
CA ARG A 129 6.92 -1.77 9.92
C ARG A 129 6.91 -0.78 11.08
N ALA A 130 6.72 0.49 10.81
CA ALA A 130 6.60 1.54 11.83
C ALA A 130 5.24 1.55 12.51
N GLY A 131 4.21 0.96 11.90
CA GLY A 131 2.82 1.03 12.36
C GLY A 131 2.20 2.42 12.20
N ASN A 132 2.74 3.20 11.26
CA ASN A 132 2.26 4.55 10.98
C ASN A 132 1.23 4.53 9.86
N THR A 133 -0.03 4.78 10.19
CA THR A 133 -1.16 4.75 9.26
C THR A 133 -1.43 6.09 8.56
N GLU A 134 -0.64 7.11 8.81
CA GLU A 134 -0.72 8.36 8.07
C GLU A 134 -0.30 8.16 6.62
N VAL A 135 -0.94 8.88 5.70
CA VAL A 135 -0.56 8.83 4.27
C VAL A 135 0.86 9.36 4.12
N VAL A 136 1.74 8.56 3.56
CA VAL A 136 3.09 9.01 3.24
C VAL A 136 3.13 9.60 1.82
N LEU A 137 3.69 10.79 1.71
CA LEU A 137 3.88 11.44 0.42
C LEU A 137 5.27 11.10 -0.13
N VAL A 138 5.29 10.62 -1.34
CA VAL A 138 6.49 10.16 -2.05
C VAL A 138 6.85 11.16 -3.14
N ASP A 139 8.13 11.47 -3.26
CA ASP A 139 8.61 12.33 -4.34
C ASP A 139 8.50 11.58 -5.68
N ASN A 140 8.04 12.30 -6.70
CA ASN A 140 7.99 11.75 -8.04
C ASN A 140 9.42 11.49 -8.54
N ALA A 141 9.59 10.40 -9.29
CA ALA A 141 10.85 10.13 -9.97
C ALA A 141 11.10 11.22 -11.04
N GLU A 142 12.31 11.74 -11.10
CA GLU A 142 12.75 12.68 -12.14
C GLU A 142 12.99 11.98 -13.48
#